data_aa449c50a16b24d84acf6f4fee0e33ba
#
_entry.id   aa449c50a16b24d84acf6f4fee0e33ba
#
_cell.length_a   1.000
_cell.length_b   1.000
_cell.length_c   1.000
_cell.angle_alpha   90.00
_cell.angle_beta   90.00
_cell.angle_gamma   90.00
#
_symmetry.space_group_name_H-M   'P 1'
#
loop_
_entity.id
_entity.type
_entity.pdbx_description
1 polymer ?
#
loop_
_entity_poly.entity_id
_entity_poly.type
_entity_poly.pdbx_seq_one_letter_code
_entity_poly.pdbx_strand_id
1 'polypeptide(L)'
;KKARKIRERKMRGMRVSSWVGIVLLLVVVVPLPSAINGDMSPSQCKEERRLLENACRPVIFGQNPSADCCQRVRVTHVECVCPYVTPKLASLIGVERTIKKIQECGRTVPHNFKCGSVTTP
;
A
#
# COMPACT_ATOMS: atom_id res chain seq x y z
N LYS A 1 -4.85 -1.65 64.32
CA LYS A 1 -4.11 -0.40 63.96
C LYS A 1 -2.88 -0.67 63.07
N LYS A 2 -2.17 -1.77 63.27
CA LYS A 2 -1.02 -2.13 62.37
C LYS A 2 -1.45 -2.49 60.96
N ALA A 3 -2.62 -3.10 60.79
CA ALA A 3 -3.16 -3.44 59.46
C ALA A 3 -3.55 -2.21 58.62
N ARG A 4 -4.07 -1.12 59.25
CA ARG A 4 -4.34 0.13 58.57
C ARG A 4 -3.07 0.83 58.06
N LYS A 5 -2.02 0.81 58.88
CA LYS A 5 -0.74 1.43 58.53
C LYS A 5 -0.07 0.72 57.34
N ILE A 6 -0.18 -0.62 57.26
CA ILE A 6 0.30 -1.42 56.13
C ILE A 6 -0.51 -1.13 54.85
N ARG A 7 -1.81 -0.94 54.99
CA ARG A 7 -2.70 -0.61 53.86
C ARG A 7 -2.41 0.80 53.29
N GLU A 8 -2.09 1.76 54.14
CA GLU A 8 -1.70 3.10 53.71
C GLU A 8 -0.33 3.12 53.03
N ARG A 9 0.61 2.29 53.48
CA ARG A 9 1.91 2.13 52.83
C ARG A 9 1.77 1.49 51.42
N LYS A 10 0.83 0.55 51.27
CA LYS A 10 0.57 -0.09 50.00
C LYS A 10 -0.08 0.88 49.00
N MET A 11 -0.93 1.79 49.47
CA MET A 11 -1.50 2.82 48.64
C MET A 11 -0.50 3.91 48.23
N ARG A 12 0.47 4.23 49.08
CA ARG A 12 1.55 5.16 48.72
C ARG A 12 2.49 4.58 47.64
N GLY A 13 2.68 3.27 47.63
CA GLY A 13 3.43 2.57 46.58
C GLY A 13 2.77 2.60 45.22
N MET A 14 1.43 2.72 45.18
CA MET A 14 0.68 2.86 43.93
C MET A 14 0.80 4.24 43.27
N ARG A 15 1.22 5.27 44.01
CA ARG A 15 1.48 6.59 43.42
C ARG A 15 2.74 6.63 42.57
N VAL A 16 3.71 5.77 42.84
CA VAL A 16 4.91 5.63 42.00
C VAL A 16 4.58 4.99 40.66
N SER A 17 3.54 4.16 40.63
CA SER A 17 3.01 3.56 39.40
C SER A 17 2.39 4.60 38.43
N SER A 18 1.98 5.75 38.95
CA SER A 18 1.41 6.85 38.12
C SER A 18 2.46 7.47 37.21
N TRP A 19 3.72 7.53 37.64
CA TRP A 19 4.83 8.02 36.83
C TRP A 19 5.18 7.05 35.71
N VAL A 20 5.12 5.74 35.98
CA VAL A 20 5.31 4.70 34.97
C VAL A 20 4.20 4.75 33.93
N GLY A 21 2.95 5.00 34.35
CA GLY A 21 1.83 5.20 33.45
C GLY A 21 1.96 6.44 32.57
N ILE A 22 2.48 7.54 33.11
CA ILE A 22 2.72 8.78 32.37
C ILE A 22 3.87 8.61 31.39
N VAL A 23 4.94 7.91 31.77
CA VAL A 23 6.07 7.60 30.87
C VAL A 23 5.62 6.68 29.74
N LEU A 24 4.76 5.68 30.03
CA LEU A 24 4.16 4.81 29.01
C LEU A 24 3.20 5.57 28.07
N LEU A 25 2.44 6.52 28.60
CA LEU A 25 1.58 7.40 27.78
C LEU A 25 2.40 8.35 26.90
N LEU A 26 3.55 8.83 27.39
CA LEU A 26 4.44 9.69 26.61
C LEU A 26 5.15 8.93 25.48
N VAL A 27 5.40 7.63 25.66
CA VAL A 27 6.00 6.77 24.62
C VAL A 27 5.01 6.45 23.50
N VAL A 28 3.70 6.42 23.80
CA VAL A 28 2.64 6.17 22.78
C VAL A 28 2.35 7.40 21.92
N VAL A 29 2.77 8.59 22.34
CA VAL A 29 2.61 9.86 21.59
C VAL A 29 3.86 10.21 20.77
N VAL A 30 4.82 9.29 20.61
CA VAL A 30 5.80 9.45 19.55
C VAL A 30 5.03 9.38 18.23
N PRO A 31 4.92 10.50 17.47
CA PRO A 31 4.34 10.40 16.14
C PRO A 31 5.20 9.40 15.39
N LEU A 32 4.61 8.28 15.02
CA LEU A 32 5.17 7.45 13.96
C LEU A 32 5.57 8.42 12.85
N PRO A 33 6.81 8.37 12.34
CA PRO A 33 7.13 9.14 11.16
C PRO A 33 6.11 8.74 10.12
N SER A 34 5.13 9.60 9.91
CA SER A 34 4.27 9.52 8.75
C SER A 34 5.25 9.62 7.60
N ALA A 35 5.52 8.53 6.95
CA ALA A 35 6.17 8.52 5.65
C ALA A 35 5.20 9.18 4.68
N ILE A 36 5.00 10.50 4.85
CA ILE A 36 4.29 11.38 3.94
C ILE A 36 5.30 11.80 2.89
N ASN A 37 5.76 10.84 2.12
CA ASN A 37 6.32 11.09 0.82
C ASN A 37 5.79 9.98 -0.06
N GLY A 38 4.92 10.36 -1.02
CA GLY A 38 4.23 9.44 -1.91
C GLY A 38 5.14 8.73 -2.92
N ASP A 39 6.45 8.74 -2.69
CA ASP A 39 7.42 8.05 -3.52
C ASP A 39 7.61 6.63 -3.01
N MET A 40 7.14 5.68 -3.80
CA MET A 40 7.37 4.27 -3.56
C MET A 40 8.85 3.94 -3.70
N SER A 41 9.42 3.19 -2.76
CA SER A 41 10.78 2.71 -2.90
C SER A 41 10.92 1.73 -4.07
N PRO A 42 12.12 1.59 -4.69
CA PRO A 42 12.34 0.63 -5.77
C PRO A 42 11.95 -0.81 -5.40
N SER A 43 12.17 -1.21 -4.15
CA SER A 43 11.81 -2.54 -3.65
C SER A 43 10.30 -2.73 -3.54
N GLN A 44 9.58 -1.70 -3.08
CA GLN A 44 8.12 -1.70 -3.02
C GLN A 44 7.51 -1.77 -4.42
N CYS A 45 8.01 -0.96 -5.35
CA CYS A 45 7.58 -1.01 -6.75
C CYS A 45 7.83 -2.38 -7.40
N LYS A 46 8.97 -3.00 -7.12
CA LYS A 46 9.28 -4.35 -7.60
C LYS A 46 8.26 -5.38 -7.10
N GLU A 47 7.90 -5.30 -5.82
CA GLU A 47 6.91 -6.20 -5.23
C GLU A 47 5.52 -5.95 -5.80
N GLU A 48 5.08 -4.70 -5.96
CA GLU A 48 3.79 -4.39 -6.59
C GLU A 48 3.69 -4.95 -8.01
N ARG A 49 4.72 -4.77 -8.83
CA ARG A 49 4.76 -5.35 -10.18
C ARG A 49 4.66 -6.87 -10.14
N ARG A 50 5.43 -7.52 -9.28
CA ARG A 50 5.41 -8.97 -9.13
C ARG A 50 4.01 -9.49 -8.78
N LEU A 51 3.34 -8.84 -7.84
CA LEU A 51 1.98 -9.19 -7.44
C LEU A 51 0.97 -8.96 -8.57
N LEU A 52 1.08 -7.83 -9.28
CA LEU A 52 0.24 -7.53 -10.45
C LEU A 52 0.44 -8.56 -11.57
N GLU A 53 1.69 -8.85 -11.93
CA GLU A 53 2.02 -9.82 -12.97
C GLU A 53 1.48 -11.22 -12.64
N ASN A 54 1.66 -11.67 -11.40
CA ASN A 54 1.17 -12.99 -10.97
C ASN A 54 -0.35 -13.09 -11.03
N ALA A 55 -1.06 -12.08 -10.53
CA ALA A 55 -2.52 -12.07 -10.51
C ALA A 55 -3.13 -11.90 -11.90
N CYS A 56 -2.48 -11.11 -12.77
CA CYS A 56 -3.01 -10.74 -14.10
C CYS A 56 -2.40 -11.55 -15.25
N ARG A 57 -1.56 -12.53 -14.98
CA ARG A 57 -0.92 -13.35 -16.03
C ARG A 57 -1.93 -13.92 -17.05
N PRO A 58 -3.09 -14.46 -16.67
CA PRO A 58 -4.06 -14.98 -17.63
C PRO A 58 -4.60 -13.93 -18.61
N VAL A 59 -4.61 -12.65 -18.23
CA VAL A 59 -5.06 -11.54 -19.09
C VAL A 59 -4.16 -11.34 -20.29
N ILE A 60 -2.85 -11.61 -20.16
CA ILE A 60 -1.86 -11.55 -21.24
C ILE A 60 -2.23 -12.54 -22.35
N PHE A 61 -2.83 -13.67 -21.98
CA PHE A 61 -3.30 -14.71 -22.91
C PHE A 61 -4.75 -14.52 -23.35
N GLY A 62 -5.32 -13.33 -23.16
CA GLY A 62 -6.66 -12.97 -23.64
C GLY A 62 -7.81 -13.31 -22.71
N GLN A 63 -7.55 -13.83 -21.52
CA GLN A 63 -8.59 -14.10 -20.53
C GLN A 63 -9.08 -12.81 -19.87
N ASN A 64 -10.28 -12.86 -19.31
CA ASN A 64 -10.81 -11.76 -18.51
C ASN A 64 -10.08 -11.68 -17.17
N PRO A 65 -9.89 -10.45 -16.62
CA PRO A 65 -9.27 -10.29 -15.33
C PRO A 65 -10.12 -10.94 -14.23
N SER A 66 -9.45 -11.69 -13.35
CA SER A 66 -10.04 -12.24 -12.14
C SER A 66 -10.29 -11.13 -11.10
N ALA A 67 -11.04 -11.44 -10.05
CA ALA A 67 -11.24 -10.53 -8.92
C ALA A 67 -9.91 -10.12 -8.28
N ASP A 68 -8.96 -11.04 -8.15
CA ASP A 68 -7.62 -10.77 -7.60
C ASP A 68 -6.81 -9.87 -8.54
N CYS A 69 -6.82 -10.13 -9.85
CA CYS A 69 -6.20 -9.24 -10.84
C CYS A 69 -6.78 -7.83 -10.75
N CYS A 70 -8.10 -7.68 -10.70
CA CYS A 70 -8.76 -6.39 -10.58
C CYS A 70 -8.40 -5.66 -9.27
N GLN A 71 -8.29 -6.40 -8.17
CA GLN A 71 -7.83 -5.82 -6.92
C GLN A 71 -6.41 -5.24 -7.07
N ARG A 72 -5.49 -5.96 -7.68
CA ARG A 72 -4.13 -5.48 -7.94
C ARG A 72 -4.12 -4.27 -8.87
N VAL A 73 -4.88 -4.32 -9.96
CA VAL A 73 -5.02 -3.19 -10.89
C VAL A 73 -5.46 -1.90 -10.17
N ARG A 74 -6.37 -1.99 -9.20
CA ARG A 74 -6.87 -0.82 -8.47
C ARG A 74 -5.84 -0.22 -7.51
N VAL A 75 -4.99 -1.04 -6.89
CA VAL A 75 -4.06 -0.59 -5.85
C VAL A 75 -2.64 -0.32 -6.33
N THR A 76 -2.25 -0.84 -7.50
CA THR A 76 -0.89 -0.66 -8.01
C THR A 76 -0.65 0.78 -8.46
N HIS A 77 0.49 1.33 -8.05
CA HIS A 77 0.92 2.66 -8.42
C HIS A 77 1.45 2.70 -9.86
N VAL A 78 0.96 3.66 -10.63
CA VAL A 78 1.33 3.78 -12.05
C VAL A 78 2.81 4.07 -12.26
N GLU A 79 3.41 4.83 -11.37
CA GLU A 79 4.84 5.13 -11.34
C GLU A 79 5.71 3.88 -11.16
N CYS A 80 5.16 2.82 -10.58
CA CYS A 80 5.85 1.54 -10.45
C CYS A 80 5.80 0.70 -11.72
N VAL A 81 4.84 0.95 -12.61
CA VAL A 81 4.57 0.15 -13.82
C VAL A 81 5.03 0.86 -15.09
N CYS A 82 4.71 2.15 -15.22
CA CYS A 82 4.95 2.90 -16.45
C CYS A 82 6.40 2.87 -16.96
N PRO A 83 7.45 2.96 -16.11
CA PRO A 83 8.83 2.87 -16.59
C PRO A 83 9.18 1.56 -17.32
N TYR A 84 8.39 0.50 -17.10
CA TYR A 84 8.59 -0.82 -17.69
C TYR A 84 7.73 -1.09 -18.92
N VAL A 85 6.87 -0.15 -19.29
CA VAL A 85 6.05 -0.24 -20.51
C VAL A 85 6.91 0.12 -21.73
N THR A 86 7.57 -0.89 -22.28
CA THR A 86 8.36 -0.77 -23.50
C THR A 86 7.49 -0.89 -24.75
N PRO A 87 7.94 -0.43 -25.95
CA PRO A 87 7.21 -0.61 -27.20
C PRO A 87 6.92 -2.08 -27.49
N LYS A 88 7.85 -2.96 -27.19
CA LYS A 88 7.69 -4.41 -27.37
C LYS A 88 6.57 -4.97 -26.49
N LEU A 89 6.56 -4.59 -25.22
CA LEU A 89 5.49 -5.01 -24.30
C LEU A 89 4.14 -4.46 -24.75
N ALA A 90 4.08 -3.18 -25.11
CA ALA A 90 2.86 -2.53 -25.57
C ALA A 90 2.24 -3.21 -26.78
N SER A 91 3.07 -3.59 -27.77
CA SER A 91 2.58 -4.31 -28.96
C SER A 91 2.12 -5.73 -28.64
N LEU A 92 2.78 -6.39 -27.68
CA LEU A 92 2.43 -7.76 -27.28
C LEU A 92 1.05 -7.83 -26.58
N ILE A 93 0.78 -6.92 -25.63
CA ILE A 93 -0.45 -6.94 -24.84
C ILE A 93 -1.61 -6.20 -25.52
N GLY A 94 -1.34 -5.29 -26.45
CA GLY A 94 -2.33 -4.42 -27.12
C GLY A 94 -2.86 -3.33 -26.17
N VAL A 95 -2.50 -2.08 -26.47
CA VAL A 95 -2.77 -0.93 -25.58
C VAL A 95 -4.27 -0.75 -25.32
N GLU A 96 -5.08 -0.67 -26.38
CA GLU A 96 -6.53 -0.46 -26.27
C GLU A 96 -7.22 -1.57 -25.48
N ARG A 97 -6.85 -2.81 -25.75
CA ARG A 97 -7.38 -3.97 -25.03
C ARG A 97 -7.01 -3.92 -23.54
N THR A 98 -5.78 -3.53 -23.25
CA THR A 98 -5.31 -3.41 -21.85
C THR A 98 -6.07 -2.30 -21.11
N ILE A 99 -6.24 -1.14 -21.75
CA ILE A 99 -7.02 -0.03 -21.18
C ILE A 99 -8.45 -0.48 -20.86
N LYS A 100 -9.09 -1.18 -21.77
CA LYS A 100 -10.45 -1.72 -21.56
C LYS A 100 -10.49 -2.65 -20.34
N LYS A 101 -9.52 -3.56 -20.19
CA LYS A 101 -9.44 -4.46 -19.05
C LYS A 101 -9.21 -3.73 -17.73
N ILE A 102 -8.41 -2.68 -17.73
CA ILE A 102 -8.19 -1.82 -16.57
C ILE A 102 -9.50 -1.12 -16.16
N GLN A 103 -10.24 -0.60 -17.13
CA GLN A 103 -11.55 0.04 -16.91
C GLN A 103 -12.61 -0.96 -16.43
N GLU A 104 -12.62 -2.18 -16.96
CA GLU A 104 -13.48 -3.28 -16.47
C GLU A 104 -13.21 -3.62 -15.00
N CYS A 105 -11.98 -3.44 -14.53
CA CYS A 105 -11.62 -3.56 -13.11
C CYS A 105 -12.04 -2.35 -12.26
N GLY A 106 -12.65 -1.33 -12.84
CA GLY A 106 -13.13 -0.13 -12.12
C GLY A 106 -12.06 0.95 -11.90
N ARG A 107 -10.93 0.88 -12.62
CA ARG A 107 -9.90 1.92 -12.56
C ARG A 107 -10.02 2.85 -13.76
N THR A 108 -10.13 4.15 -13.52
CA THR A 108 -10.14 5.16 -14.57
C THR A 108 -8.76 5.31 -15.20
N VAL A 109 -8.72 5.34 -16.52
CA VAL A 109 -7.52 5.62 -17.31
C VAL A 109 -7.66 7.01 -17.91
N PRO A 110 -6.80 7.99 -17.55
CA PRO A 110 -6.87 9.34 -18.11
C PRO A 110 -6.57 9.34 -19.60
N HIS A 111 -7.19 10.27 -20.35
CA HIS A 111 -6.85 10.53 -21.75
C HIS A 111 -5.49 11.25 -21.85
N ASN A 112 -4.77 11.02 -22.93
CA ASN A 112 -3.47 11.64 -23.21
C ASN A 112 -2.44 11.45 -22.06
N PHE A 113 -2.58 10.39 -21.30
CA PHE A 113 -1.65 10.06 -20.22
C PHE A 113 -0.46 9.26 -20.77
N LYS A 114 0.75 9.76 -20.52
CA LYS A 114 1.97 9.07 -20.93
C LYS A 114 2.39 8.04 -19.90
N CYS A 115 2.47 6.79 -20.29
CA CYS A 115 2.91 5.67 -19.47
C CYS A 115 4.03 4.91 -20.19
N GLY A 116 5.27 5.22 -19.86
CA GLY A 116 6.44 4.65 -20.56
C GLY A 116 6.47 5.05 -22.03
N SER A 117 6.46 4.06 -22.92
CA SER A 117 6.46 4.25 -24.36
C SER A 117 5.08 4.49 -24.98
N VAL A 118 4.03 4.43 -24.16
CA VAL A 118 2.64 4.54 -24.62
C VAL A 118 2.02 5.84 -24.13
N THR A 119 1.19 6.45 -24.99
CA THR A 119 0.26 7.53 -24.59
C THR A 119 -1.17 7.01 -24.78
N THR A 120 -2.00 7.16 -23.76
CA THR A 120 -3.41 6.75 -23.85
C THR A 120 -4.17 7.62 -24.83
N PRO A 121 -5.13 7.05 -25.58
CA PRO A 121 -5.96 7.82 -26.48
C PRO A 121 -6.86 8.85 -25.78
#